data_21b905458457dd9e1f6bb0f735d5ea9d
#
_entry.id   21b905458457dd9e1f6bb0f735d5ea9d
#
_cell.length_a   1.000
_cell.length_b   1.000
_cell.length_c   1.000
_cell.angle_alpha   90.00
_cell.angle_beta   90.00
_cell.angle_gamma   90.00
#
_symmetry.space_group_name_H-M   'P 1'
#
loop_
_entity.id
_entity.type
_entity.pdbx_description
1 polymer ?
#
loop_
_entity_poly.entity_id
_entity_poly.type
_entity_poly.pdbx_seq_one_letter_code
_entity_poly.pdbx_strand_id
1 'polypeptide(L)'
;MNLPFFIARRYLFSKKKHNAINIISGISVCGVALATLALVCTLSVFNGFQDMVAGFFTAFDPELKITVREGKVFDPLESRVQQVRALPEIDVWTETLEENAMVQYKDRQAMAVIKGVEDNFEQLTSIDSLLYGTGKFILNDSVVDYGFMGVELVSELGTGLQFVDPLRVYAPKRNVRVNIANPSAAF
;
A
#
# COMPACT_ATOMS: atom_id res chain seq x y z
N MET A 1 50.25 -9.29 5.38
CA MET A 1 50.21 -8.25 4.30
C MET A 1 50.28 -8.99 2.97
N ASN A 2 49.28 -8.82 2.10
CA ASN A 2 49.26 -9.49 0.81
C ASN A 2 50.28 -8.82 -0.12
N LEU A 3 51.30 -9.54 -0.51
CA LEU A 3 52.38 -9.09 -1.37
C LEU A 3 51.89 -8.42 -2.67
N PRO A 4 50.85 -8.93 -3.35
CA PRO A 4 50.28 -8.29 -4.53
C PRO A 4 49.75 -6.88 -4.28
N PHE A 5 49.09 -6.66 -3.16
CA PHE A 5 48.57 -5.35 -2.77
C PHE A 5 49.65 -4.33 -2.46
N PHE A 6 50.72 -4.78 -1.81
CA PHE A 6 51.90 -3.96 -1.52
C PHE A 6 52.59 -3.51 -2.80
N ILE A 7 52.78 -4.41 -3.76
CA ILE A 7 53.38 -4.12 -5.07
C ILE A 7 52.49 -3.16 -5.86
N ALA A 8 51.20 -3.40 -5.94
CA ALA A 8 50.24 -2.55 -6.64
C ALA A 8 50.25 -1.11 -6.10
N ARG A 9 50.20 -0.94 -4.78
CA ARG A 9 50.28 0.38 -4.12
C ARG A 9 51.60 1.11 -4.41
N ARG A 10 52.71 0.40 -4.38
CA ARG A 10 54.02 0.98 -4.67
C ARG A 10 54.18 1.41 -6.13
N TYR A 11 53.56 0.68 -7.05
CA TYR A 11 53.54 1.05 -8.49
C TYR A 11 52.65 2.27 -8.77
N LEU A 12 51.50 2.35 -8.14
CA LEU A 12 50.56 3.47 -8.29
C LEU A 12 51.16 4.80 -7.79
N PHE A 13 51.95 4.79 -6.72
CA PHE A 13 52.50 6.00 -6.12
C PHE A 13 53.99 6.22 -6.41
N SER A 14 54.56 5.51 -7.39
CA SER A 14 55.99 5.63 -7.75
C SER A 14 56.25 6.93 -8.50
N LYS A 15 57.15 7.77 -7.96
CA LYS A 15 57.56 9.07 -8.52
C LYS A 15 58.50 8.98 -9.75
N LYS A 16 58.41 7.97 -10.60
CA LYS A 16 59.27 7.87 -11.78
C LYS A 16 58.58 8.58 -12.99
N LYS A 17 59.40 9.13 -13.86
CA LYS A 17 59.24 10.06 -14.98
C LYS A 17 58.10 9.80 -16.04
N HIS A 18 57.06 9.02 -15.77
CA HIS A 18 55.94 8.81 -16.69
C HIS A 18 54.61 9.24 -16.06
N ASN A 19 54.49 10.54 -15.84
CA ASN A 19 53.23 11.17 -15.33
C ASN A 19 51.98 10.80 -16.13
N ALA A 20 52.10 10.56 -17.45
CA ALA A 20 50.96 10.26 -18.31
C ALA A 20 50.28 8.93 -17.95
N ILE A 21 51.05 7.87 -17.68
CA ILE A 21 50.50 6.54 -17.30
C ILE A 21 49.74 6.60 -15.96
N ASN A 22 50.34 7.32 -14.99
CA ASN A 22 49.73 7.45 -13.66
C ASN A 22 48.44 8.29 -13.72
N ILE A 23 48.39 9.31 -14.58
CA ILE A 23 47.19 10.13 -14.80
C ILE A 23 46.07 9.28 -15.44
N ILE A 24 46.40 8.53 -16.50
CA ILE A 24 45.43 7.66 -17.20
C ILE A 24 44.88 6.59 -16.22
N SER A 25 45.78 5.96 -15.44
CA SER A 25 45.35 4.99 -14.42
C SER A 25 44.47 5.63 -13.35
N GLY A 26 44.79 6.83 -12.91
CA GLY A 26 43.99 7.59 -11.95
C GLY A 26 42.58 7.91 -12.50
N ILE A 27 42.50 8.37 -13.75
CA ILE A 27 41.23 8.66 -14.42
C ILE A 27 40.39 7.38 -14.55
N SER A 28 41.02 6.26 -14.93
CA SER A 28 40.32 4.98 -15.04
C SER A 28 39.73 4.50 -13.70
N VAL A 29 40.52 4.60 -12.62
CA VAL A 29 40.04 4.26 -11.28
C VAL A 29 38.90 5.16 -10.84
N CYS A 30 39.00 6.46 -11.05
CA CYS A 30 37.93 7.41 -10.77
C CYS A 30 36.67 7.10 -11.61
N GLY A 31 36.82 6.78 -12.88
CA GLY A 31 35.69 6.42 -13.75
C GLY A 31 34.97 5.18 -13.25
N VAL A 32 35.68 4.11 -12.92
CA VAL A 32 35.08 2.89 -12.35
C VAL A 32 34.44 3.17 -10.98
N ALA A 33 35.10 3.94 -10.13
CA ALA A 33 34.54 4.29 -8.83
C ALA A 33 33.24 5.10 -8.94
N LEU A 34 33.18 6.07 -9.83
CA LEU A 34 31.97 6.86 -10.08
C LEU A 34 30.85 5.99 -10.68
N ALA A 35 31.19 5.11 -11.63
CA ALA A 35 30.20 4.22 -12.24
C ALA A 35 29.60 3.24 -11.22
N THR A 36 30.43 2.63 -10.37
CA THR A 36 29.96 1.73 -9.30
C THR A 36 29.14 2.46 -8.25
N LEU A 37 29.56 3.66 -7.86
CA LEU A 37 28.81 4.50 -6.92
C LEU A 37 27.43 4.84 -7.48
N ALA A 38 27.35 5.30 -8.74
CA ALA A 38 26.10 5.62 -9.40
C ALA A 38 25.15 4.40 -9.45
N LEU A 39 25.70 3.23 -9.78
CA LEU A 39 24.94 1.98 -9.85
C LEU A 39 24.40 1.57 -8.47
N VAL A 40 25.24 1.61 -7.42
CA VAL A 40 24.81 1.29 -6.05
C VAL A 40 23.75 2.27 -5.56
N CYS A 41 23.93 3.57 -5.81
CA CYS A 41 22.94 4.57 -5.44
C CYS A 41 21.59 4.31 -6.14
N THR A 42 21.61 4.04 -7.44
CA THR A 42 20.40 3.76 -8.22
C THR A 42 19.68 2.53 -7.69
N LEU A 43 20.41 1.42 -7.45
CA LEU A 43 19.83 0.20 -6.90
C LEU A 43 19.27 0.42 -5.48
N SER A 44 19.96 1.18 -4.64
CA SER A 44 19.49 1.48 -3.28
C SER A 44 18.20 2.27 -3.29
N VAL A 45 18.09 3.29 -4.14
CA VAL A 45 16.85 4.07 -4.32
C VAL A 45 15.73 3.19 -4.85
N PHE A 46 16.01 2.35 -5.84
CA PHE A 46 15.03 1.45 -6.42
C PHE A 46 14.50 0.42 -5.40
N ASN A 47 15.39 -0.21 -4.63
CA ASN A 47 15.00 -1.15 -3.58
C ASN A 47 14.17 -0.45 -2.49
N GLY A 48 14.60 0.72 -2.02
CA GLY A 48 13.84 1.48 -1.03
C GLY A 48 12.46 1.91 -1.53
N PHE A 49 12.36 2.25 -2.82
CA PHE A 49 11.07 2.53 -3.44
C PHE A 49 10.17 1.29 -3.54
N GLN A 50 10.72 0.14 -3.92
CA GLN A 50 9.97 -1.13 -3.95
C GLN A 50 9.46 -1.50 -2.54
N ASP A 51 10.29 -1.41 -1.51
CA ASP A 51 9.90 -1.71 -0.13
C ASP A 51 8.78 -0.76 0.35
N MET A 52 8.88 0.51 0.01
CA MET A 52 7.84 1.49 0.34
C MET A 52 6.52 1.17 -0.36
N VAL A 53 6.55 0.88 -1.66
CA VAL A 53 5.36 0.53 -2.44
C VAL A 53 4.75 -0.78 -1.92
N ALA A 54 5.58 -1.80 -1.70
CA ALA A 54 5.12 -3.08 -1.13
C ALA A 54 4.43 -2.87 0.22
N GLY A 55 5.00 -2.02 1.09
CA GLY A 55 4.41 -1.69 2.38
C GLY A 55 3.01 -1.07 2.28
N PHE A 56 2.77 -0.21 1.30
CA PHE A 56 1.44 0.37 1.08
C PHE A 56 0.42 -0.66 0.59
N PHE A 57 0.82 -1.57 -0.29
CA PHE A 57 -0.09 -2.60 -0.79
C PHE A 57 -0.41 -3.65 0.29
N THR A 58 0.59 -4.13 1.01
CA THR A 58 0.38 -5.15 2.06
C THR A 58 -0.41 -4.64 3.27
N ALA A 59 -0.44 -3.32 3.48
CA ALA A 59 -1.23 -2.76 4.59
C ALA A 59 -2.75 -2.83 4.38
N PHE A 60 -3.22 -2.92 3.12
CA PHE A 60 -4.65 -3.01 2.79
C PHE A 60 -5.06 -4.35 2.22
N ASP A 61 -4.15 -5.07 1.57
CA ASP A 61 -4.43 -6.34 0.93
C ASP A 61 -3.88 -7.50 1.76
N PRO A 62 -4.71 -8.51 2.06
CA PRO A 62 -4.27 -9.71 2.73
C PRO A 62 -3.35 -10.53 1.82
N GLU A 63 -2.51 -11.38 2.41
CA GLU A 63 -1.66 -12.30 1.66
C GLU A 63 -2.47 -13.28 0.79
N LEU A 64 -3.68 -13.63 1.23
CA LEU A 64 -4.62 -14.46 0.50
C LEU A 64 -6.01 -13.84 0.50
N LYS A 65 -6.55 -13.58 -0.69
CA LYS A 65 -7.92 -13.08 -0.89
C LYS A 65 -8.74 -14.10 -1.68
N ILE A 66 -9.83 -14.56 -1.10
CA ILE A 66 -10.80 -15.45 -1.76
C ILE A 66 -11.92 -14.59 -2.30
N THR A 67 -12.16 -14.69 -3.61
CA THR A 67 -13.21 -13.94 -4.30
C THR A 67 -14.09 -14.88 -5.11
N VAL A 68 -15.34 -14.48 -5.36
CA VAL A 68 -16.23 -15.21 -6.25
C VAL A 68 -15.78 -15.09 -7.70
N ARG A 69 -15.97 -16.16 -8.46
CA ARG A 69 -15.76 -16.13 -9.91
C ARG A 69 -16.92 -15.47 -10.64
N GLU A 70 -18.14 -15.68 -10.16
CA GLU A 70 -19.37 -15.12 -10.72
C GLU A 70 -20.26 -14.61 -9.60
N GLY A 71 -20.83 -13.41 -9.78
CA GLY A 71 -21.64 -12.74 -8.77
C GLY A 71 -20.83 -11.75 -7.92
N LYS A 72 -21.46 -11.27 -6.84
CA LYS A 72 -20.85 -10.26 -5.95
C LYS A 72 -20.40 -10.84 -4.61
N VAL A 73 -21.09 -11.83 -4.11
CA VAL A 73 -20.89 -12.41 -2.79
C VAL A 73 -21.03 -13.92 -2.84
N PHE A 74 -20.44 -14.62 -1.91
CA PHE A 74 -20.61 -16.03 -1.66
C PHE A 74 -21.00 -16.27 -0.22
N ASP A 75 -21.51 -17.47 0.07
CA ASP A 75 -21.84 -17.86 1.43
C ASP A 75 -20.57 -18.30 2.16
N PRO A 76 -20.15 -17.59 3.23
CA PRO A 76 -18.96 -17.96 3.99
C PRO A 76 -19.12 -19.30 4.72
N LEU A 77 -20.35 -19.79 4.89
CA LEU A 77 -20.64 -21.10 5.51
C LEU A 77 -20.55 -22.28 4.52
N GLU A 78 -20.26 -22.02 3.25
CA GLU A 78 -20.03 -23.10 2.28
C GLU A 78 -18.92 -24.04 2.76
N SER A 79 -19.16 -25.36 2.63
CA SER A 79 -18.25 -26.40 3.11
C SER A 79 -16.81 -26.24 2.63
N ARG A 80 -16.59 -25.79 1.38
CA ARG A 80 -15.26 -25.56 0.81
C ARG A 80 -14.54 -24.39 1.49
N VAL A 81 -15.26 -23.32 1.79
CA VAL A 81 -14.73 -22.14 2.48
C VAL A 81 -14.33 -22.51 3.90
N GLN A 82 -15.16 -23.26 4.58
CA GLN A 82 -14.88 -23.75 5.94
C GLN A 82 -13.67 -24.70 5.99
N GLN A 83 -13.49 -25.52 4.97
CA GLN A 83 -12.29 -26.37 4.87
C GLN A 83 -11.01 -25.55 4.74
N VAL A 84 -11.04 -24.47 3.94
CA VAL A 84 -9.90 -23.55 3.82
C VAL A 84 -9.65 -22.83 5.13
N ARG A 85 -10.70 -22.30 5.77
CA ARG A 85 -10.61 -21.63 7.07
C ARG A 85 -10.01 -22.50 8.17
N ALA A 86 -10.20 -23.82 8.10
CA ALA A 86 -9.69 -24.77 9.08
C ALA A 86 -8.24 -25.19 8.84
N LEU A 87 -7.56 -24.68 7.82
CA LEU A 87 -6.15 -24.98 7.56
C LEU A 87 -5.26 -24.38 8.66
N PRO A 88 -4.29 -25.14 9.18
CA PRO A 88 -3.41 -24.67 10.26
C PRO A 88 -2.44 -23.55 9.81
N GLU A 89 -2.30 -23.33 8.51
CA GLU A 89 -1.48 -22.29 7.93
C GLU A 89 -2.16 -20.91 7.91
N ILE A 90 -3.48 -20.86 8.22
CA ILE A 90 -4.25 -19.62 8.29
C ILE A 90 -4.27 -19.12 9.73
N ASP A 91 -3.56 -18.06 9.98
CA ASP A 91 -3.46 -17.44 11.30
C ASP A 91 -4.67 -16.53 11.58
N VAL A 92 -5.03 -15.67 10.64
CA VAL A 92 -6.15 -14.74 10.75
C VAL A 92 -7.10 -14.91 9.57
N TRP A 93 -8.39 -15.04 9.87
CA TRP A 93 -9.46 -15.07 8.90
C TRP A 93 -10.42 -13.92 9.18
N THR A 94 -10.72 -13.12 8.16
CA THR A 94 -11.73 -12.05 8.25
C THR A 94 -12.58 -12.01 6.99
N GLU A 95 -13.81 -11.58 7.13
CA GLU A 95 -14.74 -11.43 6.03
C GLU A 95 -14.87 -9.95 5.66
N THR A 96 -14.90 -9.67 4.37
CA THR A 96 -15.03 -8.30 3.88
C THR A 96 -16.11 -8.21 2.82
N LEU A 97 -16.82 -7.09 2.79
CA LEU A 97 -17.80 -6.77 1.77
C LEU A 97 -17.44 -5.46 1.10
N GLU A 98 -17.21 -5.49 -0.20
CA GLU A 98 -16.91 -4.29 -0.98
C GLU A 98 -18.06 -3.94 -1.92
N GLU A 99 -18.52 -2.69 -1.88
CA GLU A 99 -19.57 -2.19 -2.77
C GLU A 99 -19.33 -0.73 -3.15
N ASN A 100 -19.68 -0.39 -4.39
CA ASN A 100 -19.71 1.01 -4.80
C ASN A 100 -20.90 1.71 -4.17
N ALA A 101 -20.66 2.83 -3.52
CA ALA A 101 -21.69 3.62 -2.89
C ALA A 101 -21.48 5.11 -3.14
N MET A 102 -22.56 5.85 -3.05
CA MET A 102 -22.52 7.31 -3.04
C MET A 102 -22.42 7.77 -1.59
N VAL A 103 -21.39 8.54 -1.29
CA VAL A 103 -21.17 9.14 0.03
C VAL A 103 -21.54 10.61 -0.04
N GLN A 104 -22.34 11.06 0.90
CA GLN A 104 -22.77 12.45 1.01
C GLN A 104 -22.35 13.05 2.34
N TYR A 105 -21.77 14.23 2.27
CA TYR A 105 -21.50 15.09 3.42
C TYR A 105 -22.02 16.49 3.15
N LYS A 106 -23.02 16.92 3.95
CA LYS A 106 -23.75 18.16 3.69
C LYS A 106 -24.30 18.20 2.27
N ASP A 107 -23.87 19.19 1.49
CA ASP A 107 -24.30 19.42 0.10
C ASP A 107 -23.40 18.77 -0.93
N ARG A 108 -22.30 18.10 -0.50
CA ARG A 108 -21.35 17.45 -1.40
C ARG A 108 -21.56 15.96 -1.45
N GLN A 109 -21.35 15.40 -2.63
CA GLN A 109 -21.51 13.98 -2.91
C GLN A 109 -20.31 13.49 -3.70
N ALA A 110 -19.86 12.27 -3.38
CA ALA A 110 -18.80 11.58 -4.10
C ALA A 110 -19.12 10.10 -4.22
N MET A 111 -18.59 9.46 -5.28
CA MET A 111 -18.66 8.01 -5.44
C MET A 111 -17.44 7.39 -4.79
N ALA A 112 -17.64 6.38 -3.95
CA ALA A 112 -16.57 5.69 -3.28
C ALA A 112 -16.82 4.18 -3.24
N VAL A 113 -15.76 3.40 -3.15
CA VAL A 113 -15.83 1.99 -2.79
C VAL A 113 -15.83 1.89 -1.29
N ILE A 114 -16.90 1.34 -0.73
CA ILE A 114 -16.99 1.08 0.71
C ILE A 114 -16.62 -0.36 0.97
N LYS A 115 -15.70 -0.56 1.91
CA LYS A 115 -15.27 -1.86 2.39
C LYS A 115 -15.75 -2.04 3.82
N GLY A 116 -16.77 -2.87 4.01
CA GLY A 116 -17.17 -3.37 5.32
C GLY A 116 -16.20 -4.46 5.76
N VAL A 117 -15.77 -4.42 7.00
CA VAL A 117 -14.81 -5.35 7.59
C VAL A 117 -15.28 -5.79 8.96
N GLU A 118 -14.79 -6.95 9.41
CA GLU A 118 -15.03 -7.44 10.76
C GLU A 118 -14.09 -6.76 11.79
N ASP A 119 -14.42 -6.89 13.06
CA ASP A 119 -13.67 -6.30 14.17
C ASP A 119 -12.21 -6.80 14.27
N ASN A 120 -11.93 -7.97 13.72
CA ASN A 120 -10.59 -8.56 13.72
C ASN A 120 -9.72 -8.11 12.53
N PHE A 121 -10.21 -7.22 11.69
CA PHE A 121 -9.50 -6.73 10.49
C PHE A 121 -8.14 -6.10 10.82
N GLU A 122 -8.03 -5.46 11.97
CA GLU A 122 -6.78 -4.89 12.48
C GLU A 122 -5.68 -5.94 12.65
N GLN A 123 -6.04 -7.19 12.96
CA GLN A 123 -5.07 -8.28 13.12
C GLN A 123 -4.49 -8.75 11.78
N LEU A 124 -5.22 -8.56 10.70
CA LEU A 124 -4.81 -8.95 9.35
C LEU A 124 -3.91 -7.91 8.68
N THR A 125 -4.06 -6.65 9.04
CA THR A 125 -3.46 -5.53 8.32
C THR A 125 -2.75 -4.59 9.28
N SER A 126 -1.71 -3.93 8.78
CA SER A 126 -1.01 -2.87 9.53
C SER A 126 -1.67 -1.49 9.31
N ILE A 127 -3.02 -1.46 9.35
CA ILE A 127 -3.80 -0.27 9.00
C ILE A 127 -3.45 0.95 9.87
N ASP A 128 -3.10 0.74 11.13
CA ASP A 128 -2.68 1.81 12.04
C ASP A 128 -1.46 2.60 11.54
N SER A 129 -0.58 1.92 10.77
CA SER A 129 0.61 2.56 10.19
C SER A 129 0.29 3.54 9.05
N LEU A 130 -0.91 3.46 8.49
CA LEU A 130 -1.37 4.27 7.37
C LEU A 130 -2.27 5.43 7.80
N LEU A 131 -2.70 5.44 9.06
CA LEU A 131 -3.55 6.50 9.56
C LEU A 131 -2.77 7.81 9.67
N TYR A 132 -3.37 8.89 9.18
CA TYR A 132 -2.77 10.21 9.29
C TYR A 132 -2.87 10.74 10.73
N GLY A 133 -1.75 11.17 11.28
CA GLY A 133 -1.67 11.75 12.61
C GLY A 133 -1.61 10.72 13.73
N THR A 134 -2.33 10.95 14.82
CA THR A 134 -2.41 10.07 16.00
C THR A 134 -3.69 9.22 16.02
N GLY A 135 -4.29 9.01 14.86
CA GLY A 135 -5.52 8.22 14.74
C GLY A 135 -5.31 6.76 15.18
N LYS A 136 -6.36 6.17 15.72
CA LYS A 136 -6.46 4.73 16.00
C LYS A 136 -7.55 4.14 15.13
N PHE A 137 -7.35 2.91 14.70
CA PHE A 137 -8.36 2.18 13.94
C PHE A 137 -9.45 1.70 14.91
N ILE A 138 -10.53 2.44 15.02
CA ILE A 138 -11.69 2.11 15.85
C ILE A 138 -12.93 2.15 14.96
N LEU A 139 -13.61 1.01 14.82
CA LEU A 139 -14.82 0.91 13.99
C LEU A 139 -16.10 1.20 14.78
N ASN A 140 -16.10 0.91 16.08
CA ASN A 140 -17.26 1.11 16.92
C ASN A 140 -16.82 1.41 18.38
N ASP A 141 -17.50 2.33 19.05
CA ASP A 141 -17.29 2.63 20.47
C ASP A 141 -18.52 2.32 21.34
N SER A 142 -19.40 1.43 20.88
CA SER A 142 -20.67 1.05 21.51
C SER A 142 -21.78 2.09 21.40
N VAL A 143 -21.52 3.27 20.88
CA VAL A 143 -22.48 4.37 20.69
C VAL A 143 -22.57 4.79 19.23
N VAL A 144 -21.44 4.83 18.54
CA VAL A 144 -21.31 5.31 17.17
C VAL A 144 -20.45 4.37 16.35
N ASP A 145 -20.88 4.13 15.13
CA ASP A 145 -20.09 3.43 14.12
C ASP A 145 -19.19 4.43 13.40
N TYR A 146 -17.91 4.10 13.30
CA TYR A 146 -16.91 4.93 12.64
C TYR A 146 -16.50 4.33 11.29
N GLY A 147 -16.08 5.20 10.40
CA GLY A 147 -15.51 4.82 9.11
C GLY A 147 -14.23 5.60 8.82
N PHE A 148 -13.33 4.97 8.12
CA PHE A 148 -12.08 5.60 7.68
C PHE A 148 -12.18 5.97 6.22
N MET A 149 -11.82 7.21 5.90
CA MET A 149 -11.86 7.73 4.55
C MET A 149 -10.46 7.94 4.01
N GLY A 150 -10.27 7.61 2.73
CA GLY A 150 -9.08 8.01 2.01
C GLY A 150 -8.98 9.53 1.87
N VAL A 151 -7.76 10.05 1.85
CA VAL A 151 -7.48 11.49 1.80
C VAL A 151 -8.11 12.18 0.57
N GLU A 152 -8.25 11.48 -0.53
CA GLU A 152 -8.89 11.98 -1.75
C GLU A 152 -10.38 12.24 -1.50
N LEU A 153 -11.08 11.28 -0.89
CA LEU A 153 -12.50 11.42 -0.54
C LEU A 153 -12.74 12.55 0.48
N VAL A 154 -11.83 12.70 1.46
CA VAL A 154 -11.85 13.83 2.41
C VAL A 154 -11.76 15.16 1.67
N SER A 155 -10.89 15.26 0.67
CA SER A 155 -10.72 16.46 -0.15
C SER A 155 -11.95 16.73 -1.02
N GLU A 156 -12.50 15.71 -1.66
CA GLU A 156 -13.66 15.82 -2.57
C GLU A 156 -14.94 16.23 -1.81
N LEU A 157 -15.19 15.63 -0.66
CA LEU A 157 -16.31 15.97 0.20
C LEU A 157 -16.09 17.26 1.00
N GLY A 158 -14.84 17.71 1.12
CA GLY A 158 -14.49 18.90 1.89
C GLY A 158 -14.77 18.76 3.39
N THR A 159 -14.66 17.56 3.93
CA THR A 159 -14.93 17.30 5.36
C THR A 159 -13.88 17.88 6.27
N GLY A 160 -12.64 18.07 5.78
CA GLY A 160 -11.48 18.32 6.62
C GLY A 160 -11.09 17.07 7.44
N LEU A 161 -10.19 17.26 8.40
CA LEU A 161 -9.75 16.18 9.30
C LEU A 161 -10.65 15.99 10.52
N GLN A 162 -11.52 16.95 10.78
CA GLN A 162 -12.49 16.91 11.87
C GLN A 162 -13.87 17.23 11.29
N PHE A 163 -14.70 16.21 11.16
CA PHE A 163 -16.08 16.39 10.74
C PHE A 163 -17.03 16.19 11.94
N VAL A 164 -18.01 17.05 12.01
CA VAL A 164 -19.00 17.08 13.09
C VAL A 164 -20.30 16.41 12.68
N ASP A 165 -20.62 16.50 11.39
CA ASP A 165 -21.85 15.94 10.85
C ASP A 165 -21.66 14.48 10.39
N PRO A 166 -22.67 13.63 10.51
CA PRO A 166 -22.59 12.24 10.04
C PRO A 166 -22.51 12.18 8.51
N LEU A 167 -21.75 11.21 8.03
CA LEU A 167 -21.74 10.84 6.61
C LEU A 167 -23.00 10.04 6.27
N ARG A 168 -23.61 10.35 5.16
CA ARG A 168 -24.70 9.54 4.60
C ARG A 168 -24.17 8.66 3.49
N VAL A 169 -24.42 7.38 3.60
CA VAL A 169 -23.97 6.37 2.65
C VAL A 169 -25.20 5.81 1.93
N TYR A 170 -25.18 5.87 0.62
CA TYR A 170 -26.22 5.34 -0.26
C TYR A 170 -25.64 4.18 -1.05
N ALA A 171 -25.97 2.96 -0.67
CA ALA A 171 -25.58 1.76 -1.40
C ALA A 171 -26.67 1.39 -2.42
N PRO A 172 -26.33 0.97 -3.64
CA PRO A 172 -27.29 0.59 -4.65
C PRO A 172 -28.06 -0.67 -4.22
N LYS A 173 -29.37 -0.69 -4.51
CA LYS A 173 -30.20 -1.86 -4.24
C LYS A 173 -29.69 -3.07 -5.04
N ARG A 174 -29.61 -4.22 -4.40
CA ARG A 174 -29.01 -5.44 -4.96
C ARG A 174 -29.62 -5.90 -6.29
N ASN A 175 -30.90 -5.61 -6.55
CA ASN A 175 -31.66 -6.08 -7.73
C ASN A 175 -31.95 -4.97 -8.76
N VAL A 176 -31.40 -3.79 -8.61
CA VAL A 176 -31.65 -2.66 -9.53
C VAL A 176 -30.42 -2.47 -10.43
N ARG A 177 -30.63 -2.50 -11.75
CA ARG A 177 -29.61 -2.08 -12.69
C ARG A 177 -29.50 -0.56 -12.63
N VAL A 178 -28.27 -0.08 -12.37
CA VAL A 178 -28.01 1.37 -12.39
C VAL A 178 -28.31 1.90 -13.79
N ASN A 179 -29.28 2.78 -13.90
CA ASN A 179 -29.60 3.47 -15.14
C ASN A 179 -28.67 4.69 -15.25
N ILE A 180 -27.82 4.70 -16.26
CA ILE A 180 -26.85 5.80 -16.48
C ILE A 180 -27.55 7.16 -16.65
N ALA A 181 -28.79 7.17 -17.16
CA ALA A 181 -29.58 8.38 -17.35
C ALA A 181 -30.18 8.94 -16.03
N ASN A 182 -30.37 8.10 -15.02
CA ASN A 182 -30.86 8.51 -13.70
C ASN A 182 -30.21 7.64 -12.60
N PRO A 183 -28.97 7.93 -12.21
CA PRO A 183 -28.25 7.14 -11.22
C PRO A 183 -28.92 7.11 -9.85
N SER A 184 -29.58 8.20 -9.46
CA SER A 184 -30.25 8.34 -8.16
C SER A 184 -31.44 7.39 -7.96
N ALA A 185 -31.99 6.82 -9.02
CA ALA A 185 -33.09 5.84 -8.92
C ALA A 185 -32.62 4.45 -8.44
N ALA A 186 -31.32 4.22 -8.38
CA ALA A 186 -30.73 2.95 -7.95
C ALA A 186 -30.42 2.90 -6.43
N PHE A 187 -30.52 4.02 -5.75
CA PHE A 187 -30.25 4.19 -4.31
C PHE A 187 -31.51 4.25 -3.45
#